data_d750a031becf872ec0ff1a35f6139e09
#
_entry.id   d750a031becf872ec0ff1a35f6139e09
#
_cell.length_a   1.000
_cell.length_b   1.000
_cell.length_c   1.000
_cell.angle_alpha   90.00
_cell.angle_beta   90.00
_cell.angle_gamma   90.00
#
_symmetry.space_group_name_H-M   'P 1'
#
loop_
_entity.id
_entity.type
_entity.pdbx_description
1 polymer ?
#
loop_
_entity_poly.entity_id
_entity_poly.type
_entity_poly.pdbx_seq_one_letter_code
_entity_poly.pdbx_strand_id
1 'polypeptide(L)'
;KALYRVFKSGTGKLLNVPGIEICGKTGTAENPHGQDHSIFIAFAPKDDPKIAIAVFVENGYWGSRWAGPIASLMIEKYLRGETIRPWKEQEMFNGSLQDEYDKQLQEETLEIEK
;
A
#
# COMPACT_ATOMS: atom_id res chain seq x y z
N LYS A 1 -18.87 -0.76 -3.85
CA LYS A 1 -18.67 -1.83 -4.85
C LYS A 1 -17.41 -1.61 -5.69
N ALA A 2 -17.17 -0.38 -6.14
CA ALA A 2 -15.96 -0.07 -6.92
C ALA A 2 -14.68 -0.31 -6.11
N LEU A 3 -14.64 0.13 -4.86
CA LEU A 3 -13.49 -0.08 -3.99
C LEU A 3 -13.23 -1.56 -3.71
N TYR A 4 -14.29 -2.32 -3.53
CA TYR A 4 -14.18 -3.76 -3.35
C TYR A 4 -13.59 -4.45 -4.58
N ARG A 5 -14.00 -4.03 -5.76
CA ARG A 5 -13.47 -4.58 -7.02
C ARG A 5 -11.97 -4.34 -7.16
N VAL A 6 -11.47 -3.21 -6.72
CA VAL A 6 -10.02 -2.92 -6.75
C VAL A 6 -9.25 -3.98 -5.96
N PHE A 7 -9.76 -4.41 -4.81
CA PHE A 7 -9.11 -5.45 -4.01
C PHE A 7 -9.25 -6.85 -4.61
N LYS A 8 -10.31 -7.11 -5.33
CA LYS A 8 -10.56 -8.44 -5.90
C LYS A 8 -9.90 -8.68 -7.26
N SER A 9 -9.80 -7.66 -8.10
CA SER A 9 -9.41 -7.84 -9.49
C SER A 9 -8.35 -6.87 -10.02
N GLY A 10 -7.90 -5.91 -9.20
CA GLY A 10 -6.91 -4.94 -9.62
C GLY A 10 -5.63 -5.02 -8.79
N THR A 11 -4.89 -3.91 -8.74
CA THR A 11 -3.68 -3.79 -7.94
C THR A 11 -3.92 -4.05 -6.46
N GLY A 12 -5.12 -3.76 -5.98
CA GLY A 12 -5.53 -4.03 -4.60
C GLY A 12 -5.56 -5.51 -4.23
N LYS A 13 -5.58 -6.41 -5.23
CA LYS A 13 -5.53 -7.86 -4.99
C LYS A 13 -4.30 -8.27 -4.17
N LEU A 14 -3.18 -7.59 -4.36
CA LEU A 14 -1.94 -7.86 -3.62
C LEU A 14 -2.03 -7.46 -2.15
N LEU A 15 -3.05 -6.70 -1.79
CA LEU A 15 -3.26 -6.17 -0.44
C LEU A 15 -4.32 -6.96 0.34
N ASN A 16 -4.90 -7.99 -0.28
CA ASN A 16 -5.93 -8.81 0.36
C ASN A 16 -5.40 -9.47 1.63
N VAL A 17 -6.22 -9.39 2.67
CA VAL A 17 -5.96 -10.05 3.94
C VAL A 17 -6.88 -11.26 4.04
N PRO A 18 -6.35 -12.48 4.22
CA PRO A 18 -7.19 -13.66 4.33
C PRO A 18 -8.26 -13.52 5.43
N GLY A 19 -9.50 -13.78 5.06
CA GLY A 19 -10.64 -13.74 6.00
C GLY A 19 -11.20 -12.35 6.29
N ILE A 20 -10.62 -11.29 5.72
CA ILE A 20 -11.11 -9.92 5.88
C ILE A 20 -11.41 -9.33 4.51
N GLU A 21 -12.64 -8.87 4.31
CA GLU A 21 -13.01 -8.17 3.07
C GLU A 21 -12.74 -6.68 3.25
N ILE A 22 -11.75 -6.17 2.53
CA ILE A 22 -11.34 -4.78 2.57
C ILE A 22 -11.82 -4.06 1.32
N CYS A 23 -12.39 -2.88 1.48
CA CYS A 23 -12.73 -2.00 0.39
C CYS A 23 -11.81 -0.79 0.46
N GLY A 24 -11.06 -0.54 -0.60
CA GLY A 24 -10.11 0.56 -0.59
C GLY A 24 -9.76 1.06 -1.98
N LYS A 25 -9.09 2.20 -1.99
CA LYS A 25 -8.67 2.86 -3.23
C LYS A 25 -7.31 3.51 -3.02
N THR A 26 -6.40 3.24 -3.95
CA THR A 26 -5.13 3.95 -4.02
C THR A 26 -5.32 5.33 -4.63
N GLY A 27 -4.46 6.24 -4.24
CA GLY A 27 -4.42 7.57 -4.82
C GLY A 27 -3.00 8.09 -4.84
N THR A 28 -2.80 9.18 -5.58
CA THR A 28 -1.51 9.84 -5.70
C THR A 28 -1.73 11.33 -5.60
N ALA A 29 -0.98 12.01 -4.72
CA ALA A 29 -1.00 13.46 -4.62
C ALA A 29 0.27 14.03 -5.25
N GLU A 30 0.10 15.01 -6.13
CA GLU A 30 1.24 15.65 -6.80
C GLU A 30 2.15 16.34 -5.79
N ASN A 31 3.45 16.22 -6.02
CA ASN A 31 4.47 16.87 -5.23
C ASN A 31 5.49 17.56 -6.15
N PRO A 32 5.40 18.89 -6.33
CA PRO A 32 6.32 19.61 -7.22
C PRO A 32 7.76 19.63 -6.72
N HIS A 33 7.99 19.25 -5.45
CA HIS A 33 9.31 19.29 -4.82
C HIS A 33 9.98 17.92 -4.71
N GLY A 34 9.36 16.85 -5.26
CA GLY A 34 9.90 15.50 -5.17
C GLY A 34 8.99 14.51 -5.86
N GLN A 35 9.05 13.26 -5.43
CA GLN A 35 8.15 12.23 -5.94
C GLN A 35 6.75 12.43 -5.37
N ASP A 36 5.75 12.02 -6.13
CA ASP A 36 4.36 12.13 -5.71
C ASP A 36 4.10 11.32 -4.42
N HIS A 37 3.13 11.77 -3.65
CA HIS A 37 2.77 11.12 -2.39
C HIS A 37 1.83 9.95 -2.63
N SER A 38 2.07 8.86 -1.93
CA SER A 38 1.22 7.66 -1.97
C SER A 38 0.10 7.80 -0.95
N ILE A 39 -1.13 7.58 -1.41
CA ILE A 39 -2.32 7.66 -0.55
C ILE A 39 -3.10 6.37 -0.70
N PHE A 40 -3.65 5.89 0.41
CA PHE A 40 -4.58 4.76 0.40
C PHE A 40 -5.68 5.01 1.43
N ILE A 41 -6.92 4.87 0.99
CA ILE A 41 -8.09 4.96 1.87
C ILE A 41 -8.85 3.64 1.80
N ALA A 42 -9.35 3.17 2.96
CA ALA A 42 -10.03 1.88 3.02
C ALA A 42 -10.97 1.81 4.21
N PHE A 43 -11.89 0.88 4.13
CA PHE A 43 -12.71 0.45 5.28
C PHE A 43 -12.86 -1.07 5.26
N ALA A 44 -13.08 -1.64 6.41
CA ALA A 44 -13.23 -3.10 6.58
C ALA A 44 -13.98 -3.42 7.87
N PRO A 45 -14.68 -4.56 7.95
CA PRO A 45 -15.07 -5.44 6.83
C PRO A 45 -16.07 -4.76 5.89
N LYS A 46 -16.17 -5.28 4.67
CA LYS A 46 -17.03 -4.70 3.62
C LYS A 46 -18.48 -4.49 4.04
N ASP A 47 -19.12 -5.52 4.61
CA ASP A 47 -20.55 -5.51 4.89
C ASP A 47 -20.94 -4.93 6.25
N ASP A 48 -19.99 -4.85 7.18
CA ASP A 48 -20.20 -4.28 8.51
C ASP A 48 -18.91 -3.61 8.96
N PRO A 49 -18.62 -2.42 8.41
CA PRO A 49 -17.35 -1.76 8.68
C PRO A 49 -17.10 -1.48 10.17
N LYS A 50 -15.93 -1.88 10.63
CA LYS A 50 -15.45 -1.67 12.00
C LYS A 50 -14.33 -0.63 12.06
N ILE A 51 -13.66 -0.40 10.93
CA ILE A 51 -12.56 0.55 10.84
C ILE A 51 -12.55 1.21 9.47
N ALA A 52 -12.28 2.50 9.45
CA ALA A 52 -11.92 3.24 8.25
C ALA A 52 -10.53 3.81 8.47
N ILE A 53 -9.69 3.76 7.46
CA ILE A 53 -8.31 4.18 7.56
C ILE A 53 -7.89 4.99 6.33
N ALA A 54 -7.04 5.98 6.54
CA ALA A 54 -6.36 6.70 5.47
C ALA A 54 -4.87 6.69 5.79
N VAL A 55 -4.06 6.30 4.83
CA VAL A 55 -2.61 6.27 4.97
C VAL A 55 -2.00 7.15 3.90
N PHE A 56 -1.10 8.02 4.32
CA PHE A 56 -0.38 8.95 3.47
C PHE A 56 1.12 8.70 3.66
N VAL A 57 1.81 8.38 2.57
CA VAL A 57 3.26 8.18 2.60
C VAL A 57 3.91 9.23 1.72
N GLU A 58 4.61 10.18 2.33
CA GLU A 58 5.31 11.24 1.61
C GLU A 58 6.34 10.64 0.67
N ASN A 59 6.34 11.12 -0.59
CA ASN A 59 7.24 10.63 -1.63
C ASN A 59 7.13 9.13 -1.90
N GLY A 60 6.04 8.49 -1.45
CA GLY A 60 5.85 7.05 -1.59
C GLY A 60 5.50 6.58 -2.98
N TYR A 61 5.07 7.47 -3.85
CA TYR A 61 4.69 7.30 -5.24
C TYR A 61 3.59 6.25 -5.46
N TRP A 62 3.88 4.97 -5.25
CA TRP A 62 2.92 3.89 -5.52
C TRP A 62 2.12 3.52 -4.28
N GLY A 63 0.78 3.72 -4.33
CA GLY A 63 -0.11 3.36 -3.22
C GLY A 63 -0.12 1.86 -2.92
N SER A 64 0.04 1.03 -3.95
CA SER A 64 0.08 -0.43 -3.78
C SER A 64 1.38 -0.92 -3.15
N ARG A 65 2.43 -0.12 -3.20
CA ARG A 65 3.75 -0.50 -2.67
C ARG A 65 3.94 -0.15 -1.20
N TRP A 66 3.41 1.00 -0.77
CA TRP A 66 3.66 1.53 0.57
C TRP A 66 2.37 1.75 1.36
N ALA A 67 1.53 2.69 0.94
CA ALA A 67 0.35 3.06 1.72
C ALA A 67 -0.65 1.90 1.86
N GLY A 68 -0.88 1.14 0.79
CA GLY A 68 -1.79 0.01 0.81
C GLY A 68 -1.37 -1.10 1.76
N PRO A 69 -0.15 -1.64 1.63
CA PRO A 69 0.34 -2.67 2.56
C PRO A 69 0.31 -2.23 4.02
N ILE A 70 0.71 -1.00 4.31
CA ILE A 70 0.65 -0.45 5.67
C ILE A 70 -0.79 -0.45 6.18
N ALA A 71 -1.72 0.06 5.37
CA ALA A 71 -3.14 0.09 5.73
C ALA A 71 -3.68 -1.31 5.99
N SER A 72 -3.34 -2.28 5.15
CA SER A 72 -3.82 -3.66 5.29
C SER A 72 -3.32 -4.32 6.57
N LEU A 73 -2.07 -4.06 6.95
CA LEU A 73 -1.50 -4.56 8.21
C LEU A 73 -2.18 -3.93 9.43
N MET A 74 -2.45 -2.64 9.37
CA MET A 74 -3.14 -1.93 10.46
C MET A 74 -4.57 -2.44 10.62
N ILE A 75 -5.28 -2.65 9.51
CA ILE A 75 -6.64 -3.21 9.53
C ILE A 75 -6.64 -4.62 10.14
N GLU A 76 -5.71 -5.47 9.71
CA GLU A 76 -5.58 -6.83 10.22
C GLU A 76 -5.32 -6.83 11.71
N LYS A 77 -4.39 -6.00 12.17
CA LYS A 77 -4.06 -5.90 13.59
C LYS A 77 -5.24 -5.39 14.42
N TYR A 78 -5.97 -4.41 13.89
CA TYR A 78 -7.14 -3.87 14.57
C TYR A 78 -8.25 -4.91 14.73
N LEU A 79 -8.55 -5.67 13.66
CA LEU A 79 -9.66 -6.62 13.65
C LEU A 79 -9.33 -7.97 14.30
N ARG A 80 -8.07 -8.40 14.26
CA ARG A 80 -7.63 -9.70 14.79
C ARG A 80 -6.75 -9.61 16.02
N GLY A 81 -6.23 -8.43 16.32
CA GLY A 81 -5.27 -8.26 17.41
C GLY A 81 -3.83 -8.60 17.04
N GLU A 82 -3.60 -9.30 15.94
CA GLU A 82 -2.27 -9.69 15.47
C GLU A 82 -2.28 -9.83 13.95
N THR A 83 -1.11 -9.82 13.33
CA THR A 83 -0.99 -10.11 11.91
C THR A 83 -0.66 -11.58 11.69
N ILE A 84 -1.33 -12.20 10.70
CA ILE A 84 -1.01 -13.55 10.23
C ILE A 84 -0.02 -13.51 9.06
N ARG A 85 0.46 -12.31 8.72
CA ARG A 85 1.44 -12.07 7.65
C ARG A 85 2.69 -11.39 8.23
N PRO A 86 3.42 -12.04 9.16
CA PRO A 86 4.59 -11.42 9.78
C PRO A 86 5.68 -11.07 8.77
N TRP A 87 5.76 -11.80 7.65
CA TRP A 87 6.67 -11.49 6.56
C TRP A 87 6.38 -10.12 5.93
N LYS A 88 5.10 -9.79 5.77
CA LYS A 88 4.69 -8.49 5.18
C LYS A 88 5.01 -7.35 6.14
N GLU A 89 4.77 -7.54 7.42
CA GLU A 89 5.12 -6.56 8.45
C GLU A 89 6.63 -6.31 8.45
N GLN A 90 7.43 -7.38 8.43
CA GLN A 90 8.88 -7.28 8.40
C GLN A 90 9.38 -6.57 7.13
N GLU A 91 8.76 -6.88 5.99
CA GLU A 91 9.05 -6.21 4.73
C GLU A 91 8.84 -4.69 4.82
N MET A 92 7.74 -4.27 5.46
CA MET A 92 7.44 -2.84 5.61
C MET A 92 8.41 -2.16 6.57
N PHE A 93 8.78 -2.80 7.68
CA PHE A 93 9.76 -2.26 8.62
C PHE A 93 11.15 -2.13 8.02
N ASN A 94 11.54 -3.07 7.17
CA ASN A 94 12.86 -3.06 6.53
C ASN A 94 12.88 -2.25 5.23
N GLY A 95 11.72 -1.80 4.73
CA GLY A 95 11.62 -1.06 3.49
C GLY A 95 12.22 0.34 3.61
N SER A 96 12.80 0.81 2.50
CA SER A 96 13.37 2.14 2.41
C SER A 96 13.03 2.75 1.06
N LEU A 97 12.42 3.93 1.08
CA LEU A 97 12.14 4.70 -0.13
C LEU A 97 13.44 5.08 -0.84
N GLN A 98 14.46 5.43 -0.08
CA GLN A 98 15.76 5.80 -0.65
C GLN A 98 16.36 4.64 -1.43
N ASP A 99 16.31 3.43 -0.87
CA ASP A 99 16.82 2.24 -1.55
C ASP A 99 16.07 1.97 -2.86
N GLU A 100 14.75 2.16 -2.88
CA GLU A 100 13.96 1.99 -4.09
C GLU A 100 14.31 3.01 -5.16
N TYR A 101 14.49 4.26 -4.78
CA TYR A 101 14.89 5.31 -5.72
C TYR A 101 16.30 5.08 -6.25
N ASP A 102 17.23 4.65 -5.42
CA ASP A 102 18.60 4.33 -5.83
C ASP A 102 18.60 3.19 -6.83
N LYS A 103 17.80 2.15 -6.60
CA LYS A 103 17.65 1.04 -7.52
C LYS A 103 17.08 1.48 -8.86
N GLN A 104 16.04 2.32 -8.83
CA GLN A 104 15.43 2.85 -10.04
C GLN A 104 16.43 3.67 -10.86
N LEU A 105 17.20 4.53 -10.21
CA LEU A 105 18.23 5.31 -10.85
C LEU A 105 19.31 4.44 -11.51
N GLN A 106 19.70 3.34 -10.85
CA GLN A 106 20.65 2.38 -11.41
C GLN A 106 20.09 1.71 -12.66
N GLU A 107 18.84 1.31 -12.64
CA GLU A 107 18.19 0.69 -13.79
C GLU A 107 18.12 1.66 -14.98
N GLU A 108 17.75 2.91 -14.74
CA GLU A 108 17.69 3.95 -15.76
C GLU A 108 19.08 4.23 -16.35
N THR A 109 20.10 4.28 -15.52
CA THR A 109 21.49 4.50 -15.97
C THR A 109 21.96 3.36 -16.87
N LEU A 110 21.66 2.11 -16.50
CA LEU A 110 22.00 0.93 -17.30
C LEU A 110 21.32 0.95 -18.66
N GLU A 111 20.08 1.42 -18.75
CA GLU A 111 19.37 1.57 -20.04
C GLU A 111 20.01 2.60 -20.94
N ILE A 112 20.50 3.70 -20.36
CA ILE A 112 21.17 4.76 -21.13
C ILE A 112 22.52 4.27 -21.70
N GLU A 113 23.23 3.42 -20.96
CA GLU A 113 24.54 2.89 -21.37
C GLU A 113 24.45 1.79 -22.44
N LYS A 114 23.27 1.26 -22.67
CA LYS A 114 23.03 0.30 -23.75
C LYS A 114 22.97 1.01 -25.09
#